data_a3962aae1dcb8beeca1cde3202e355ed
#
_entry.id   a3962aae1dcb8beeca1cde3202e355ed
#
_cell.length_a   1.000
_cell.length_b   1.000
_cell.length_c   1.000
_cell.angle_alpha   90.00
_cell.angle_beta   90.00
_cell.angle_gamma   90.00
#
_symmetry.space_group_name_H-M   'P 1'
#
loop_
_entity.id
_entity.type
_entity.pdbx_description
1 polymer ?
#
loop_
_entity_poly.entity_id
_entity_poly.type
_entity_poly.pdbx_seq_one_letter_code
_entity_poly.pdbx_strand_id
1 'polypeptide(L)'
;MAQSLKSALAGDTNILITTGGGAYLKNSLLDSYFSCAALDVLAIHAYGVGDFDTLQLKPYVDRARSANKKLIMQEWGACYTDAPNNNCNDGSPISIGARDANIKKWAAQIDAAGIPWFYWQVLPNPDPHHDWNYEVGINDVNWSALKEAGLAAGKAESAFDFSKWLL
;
A
#
# COMPACT_ATOMS: atom_id res chain seq x y z
N MET A 1 15.96 -17.66 0.29
CA MET A 1 15.92 -16.67 -0.80
C MET A 1 16.44 -15.30 -0.36
N ALA A 2 15.82 -14.57 0.58
CA ALA A 2 16.30 -13.25 1.03
C ALA A 2 17.77 -13.27 1.50
N GLN A 3 18.18 -14.27 2.27
CA GLN A 3 19.56 -14.45 2.71
C GLN A 3 20.54 -14.61 1.54
N SER A 4 20.17 -15.37 0.51
CA SER A 4 21.00 -15.56 -0.67
C SER A 4 21.17 -14.25 -1.46
N LEU A 5 20.08 -13.47 -1.58
CA LEU A 5 20.14 -12.13 -2.18
C LEU A 5 21.03 -11.18 -1.37
N LYS A 6 20.87 -11.15 -0.04
CA LYS A 6 21.70 -10.31 0.84
C LYS A 6 23.18 -10.64 0.70
N SER A 7 23.52 -11.94 0.62
CA SER A 7 24.89 -12.39 0.40
C SER A 7 25.45 -12.00 -0.98
N ALA A 8 24.61 -12.10 -2.03
CA ALA A 8 25.02 -11.76 -3.40
C ALA A 8 25.25 -10.24 -3.57
N LEU A 9 24.52 -9.40 -2.83
CA LEU A 9 24.71 -7.95 -2.81
C LEU A 9 25.99 -7.51 -2.09
N ALA A 10 26.70 -8.43 -1.42
CA ALA A 10 28.04 -8.20 -0.84
C ALA A 10 28.17 -6.91 0.00
N GLY A 11 27.08 -6.53 0.69
CA GLY A 11 27.06 -5.33 1.53
C GLY A 11 26.68 -4.03 0.79
N ASP A 12 26.25 -4.10 -0.46
CA ASP A 12 25.69 -2.92 -1.14
C ASP A 12 24.45 -2.42 -0.36
N THR A 13 24.56 -1.22 0.18
CA THR A 13 23.51 -0.57 0.97
C THR A 13 22.61 0.33 0.12
N ASN A 14 22.79 0.38 -1.20
CA ASN A 14 21.93 1.14 -2.11
C ASN A 14 20.72 0.33 -2.58
N ILE A 15 20.68 -0.97 -2.28
CA ILE A 15 19.58 -1.88 -2.63
C ILE A 15 18.92 -2.38 -1.36
N LEU A 16 17.61 -2.21 -1.27
CA LEU A 16 16.78 -2.76 -0.19
C LEU A 16 16.14 -4.07 -0.62
N ILE A 17 16.17 -5.06 0.25
CA ILE A 17 15.46 -6.33 0.06
C ILE A 17 14.10 -6.23 0.73
N THR A 18 13.05 -6.40 -0.05
CA THR A 18 11.67 -6.36 0.43
C THR A 18 10.99 -7.72 0.34
N THR A 19 9.97 -7.93 1.16
CA THR A 19 8.97 -8.99 0.94
C THR A 19 8.11 -8.64 -0.27
N GLY A 20 7.47 -9.64 -0.88
CA GLY A 20 6.55 -9.42 -2.02
C GLY A 20 5.13 -9.05 -1.59
N GLY A 21 4.87 -8.89 -0.29
CA GLY A 21 3.53 -8.75 0.24
C GLY A 21 2.71 -10.06 0.18
N GLY A 22 1.57 -10.05 0.80
CA GLY A 22 0.54 -11.07 0.71
C GLY A 22 -0.80 -10.41 0.94
N ALA A 23 -1.89 -10.96 0.39
CA ALA A 23 -3.21 -10.37 0.58
C ALA A 23 -3.55 -10.22 2.07
N TYR A 24 -3.94 -9.01 2.46
CA TYR A 24 -4.26 -8.56 3.82
C TYR A 24 -3.03 -8.44 4.76
N LEU A 25 -3.16 -7.58 5.79
CA LEU A 25 -2.09 -7.31 6.76
C LEU A 25 -1.49 -8.57 7.39
N LYS A 26 -2.34 -9.50 7.84
CA LYS A 26 -1.89 -10.72 8.53
C LYS A 26 -1.02 -11.64 7.68
N ASN A 27 -1.18 -11.59 6.35
CA ASN A 27 -0.39 -12.40 5.43
C ASN A 27 0.86 -11.66 4.93
N SER A 28 0.81 -10.32 4.97
CA SER A 28 1.92 -9.44 4.60
C SER A 28 2.95 -9.30 5.72
N LEU A 29 2.52 -9.33 6.99
CA LEU A 29 3.33 -8.97 8.14
C LEU A 29 3.50 -10.16 9.11
N LEU A 30 4.10 -11.24 8.62
CA LEU A 30 4.41 -12.43 9.44
C LEU A 30 5.51 -12.15 10.45
N ASP A 31 5.43 -12.77 11.63
CA ASP A 31 6.42 -12.61 12.70
C ASP A 31 7.86 -12.91 12.25
N SER A 32 8.01 -13.93 11.40
CA SER A 32 9.31 -14.31 10.84
C SER A 32 9.95 -13.24 9.95
N TYR A 33 9.15 -12.34 9.37
CA TYR A 33 9.68 -11.27 8.54
C TYR A 33 10.32 -10.17 9.38
N PHE A 34 9.75 -9.84 10.53
CA PHE A 34 10.32 -8.85 11.45
C PHE A 34 11.67 -9.30 12.03
N SER A 35 11.85 -10.60 12.27
CA SER A 35 13.09 -11.17 12.79
C SER A 35 14.13 -11.53 11.71
N CYS A 36 13.78 -11.48 10.43
CA CYS A 36 14.68 -11.85 9.34
C CYS A 36 15.72 -10.75 9.06
N ALA A 37 16.98 -10.97 9.42
CA ALA A 37 18.05 -9.99 9.21
C ALA A 37 18.32 -9.65 7.73
N ALA A 38 17.91 -10.52 6.80
CA ALA A 38 18.12 -10.30 5.37
C ALA A 38 17.04 -9.41 4.71
N LEU A 39 15.95 -9.11 5.41
CA LEU A 39 14.91 -8.21 4.91
C LEU A 39 15.14 -6.80 5.45
N ASP A 40 14.99 -5.81 4.59
CA ASP A 40 15.09 -4.38 4.93
C ASP A 40 13.70 -3.73 4.99
N VAL A 41 12.79 -4.16 4.10
CA VAL A 41 11.43 -3.62 3.96
C VAL A 41 10.41 -4.75 4.03
N LEU A 42 9.28 -4.52 4.69
CA LEU A 42 8.13 -5.40 4.67
C LEU A 42 7.03 -4.74 3.84
N ALA A 43 6.67 -5.37 2.73
CA ALA A 43 5.63 -4.89 1.83
C ALA A 43 4.26 -5.38 2.31
N ILE A 44 3.27 -4.50 2.23
CA ILE A 44 1.88 -4.75 2.58
C ILE A 44 1.04 -4.70 1.31
N HIS A 45 0.19 -5.70 1.09
CA HIS A 45 -0.91 -5.64 0.14
C HIS A 45 -2.21 -5.60 0.93
N ALA A 46 -2.92 -4.48 0.87
CA ALA A 46 -4.10 -4.21 1.68
C ALA A 46 -5.31 -3.98 0.78
N TYR A 47 -6.26 -4.87 0.86
CA TYR A 47 -7.50 -4.78 0.09
C TYR A 47 -8.75 -4.79 0.96
N GLY A 48 -8.66 -5.24 2.20
CA GLY A 48 -9.75 -5.21 3.16
C GLY A 48 -9.89 -3.85 3.83
N VAL A 49 -11.13 -3.42 4.09
CA VAL A 49 -11.42 -2.11 4.72
C VAL A 49 -10.72 -1.94 6.07
N GLY A 50 -10.57 -3.01 6.86
CA GLY A 50 -9.85 -3.00 8.13
C GLY A 50 -8.35 -2.79 7.97
N ASP A 51 -7.78 -3.20 6.83
CA ASP A 51 -6.34 -3.09 6.55
C ASP A 51 -5.86 -1.64 6.36
N PHE A 52 -6.78 -0.71 6.09
CA PHE A 52 -6.48 0.72 5.94
C PHE A 52 -6.58 1.49 7.26
N ASP A 53 -7.15 0.90 8.30
CA ASP A 53 -7.37 1.59 9.56
C ASP A 53 -6.04 1.95 10.23
N THR A 54 -5.86 3.24 10.48
CA THR A 54 -4.68 3.79 11.15
C THR A 54 -4.38 3.10 12.48
N LEU A 55 -5.43 2.75 13.26
CA LEU A 55 -5.26 2.08 14.56
C LEU A 55 -4.78 0.63 14.39
N GLN A 56 -5.13 -0.03 13.27
CA GLN A 56 -4.62 -1.36 12.95
C GLN A 56 -3.18 -1.30 12.43
N LEU A 57 -2.82 -0.25 11.69
CA LEU A 57 -1.50 -0.09 11.09
C LEU A 57 -0.42 0.34 12.09
N LYS A 58 -0.73 1.26 13.03
CA LYS A 58 0.25 1.81 13.97
C LYS A 58 1.04 0.78 14.77
N PRO A 59 0.46 -0.28 15.33
CA PRO A 59 1.23 -1.31 16.04
C PRO A 59 2.29 -1.98 15.17
N TYR A 60 2.02 -2.16 13.87
CA TYR A 60 3.00 -2.71 12.93
C TYR A 60 4.10 -1.70 12.57
N VAL A 61 3.76 -0.41 12.51
CA VAL A 61 4.77 0.67 12.35
C VAL A 61 5.74 0.66 13.51
N ASP A 62 5.24 0.62 14.75
CA ASP A 62 6.08 0.61 15.95
C ASP A 62 6.95 -0.65 16.00
N ARG A 63 6.37 -1.79 15.66
CA ARG A 63 7.08 -3.06 15.59
C ARG A 63 8.19 -3.06 14.53
N ALA A 64 7.91 -2.54 13.34
CA ALA A 64 8.89 -2.44 12.27
C ALA A 64 10.06 -1.55 12.67
N ARG A 65 9.78 -0.38 13.26
CA ARG A 65 10.81 0.52 13.78
C ARG A 65 11.67 -0.17 14.84
N SER A 66 11.06 -0.86 15.79
CA SER A 66 11.77 -1.62 16.84
C SER A 66 12.63 -2.75 16.28
N ALA A 67 12.22 -3.35 15.15
CA ALA A 67 12.95 -4.39 14.44
C ALA A 67 13.99 -3.84 13.43
N ASN A 68 14.15 -2.52 13.34
CA ASN A 68 14.97 -1.85 12.32
C ASN A 68 14.56 -2.22 10.89
N LYS A 69 13.25 -2.29 10.64
CA LYS A 69 12.63 -2.53 9.35
C LYS A 69 11.87 -1.30 8.89
N LYS A 70 11.64 -1.21 7.58
CA LYS A 70 10.72 -0.22 6.98
C LYS A 70 9.43 -0.92 6.56
N LEU A 71 8.32 -0.19 6.51
CA LEU A 71 7.07 -0.65 5.90
C LEU A 71 6.79 0.17 4.65
N ILE A 72 6.16 -0.48 3.69
CA ILE A 72 5.57 0.14 2.51
C ILE A 72 4.23 -0.52 2.21
N MET A 73 3.18 0.27 2.01
CA MET A 73 1.93 -0.22 1.46
C MET A 73 2.09 -0.34 -0.06
N GLN A 74 2.57 -1.51 -0.50
CA GLN A 74 2.97 -1.74 -1.88
C GLN A 74 1.77 -1.83 -2.82
N GLU A 75 0.65 -2.34 -2.31
CA GLU A 75 -0.59 -2.42 -3.04
C GLU A 75 -1.78 -2.10 -2.15
N TRP A 76 -2.66 -1.25 -2.63
CA TRP A 76 -3.99 -1.02 -2.11
C TRP A 76 -4.88 -0.42 -3.19
N GLY A 77 -6.18 -0.53 -3.04
CA GLY A 77 -7.10 0.03 -4.02
C GLY A 77 -8.53 0.13 -3.50
N ALA A 78 -9.37 0.89 -4.18
CA ALA A 78 -10.78 1.08 -3.90
C ALA A 78 -11.64 0.53 -5.03
N CYS A 79 -12.55 -0.39 -4.71
CA CYS A 79 -13.46 -0.99 -5.68
C CYS A 79 -14.43 0.03 -6.30
N TYR A 80 -14.95 -0.32 -7.47
CA TYR A 80 -16.11 0.33 -8.11
C TYR A 80 -17.45 -0.13 -7.53
N THR A 81 -17.44 -1.11 -6.64
CA THR A 81 -18.64 -1.73 -6.08
C THR A 81 -18.72 -1.54 -4.57
N ASP A 82 -19.92 -1.74 -4.00
CA ASP A 82 -20.17 -1.77 -2.57
C ASP A 82 -19.84 -3.13 -1.93
N ALA A 83 -19.01 -3.91 -2.62
CA ALA A 83 -18.66 -5.25 -2.19
C ALA A 83 -18.20 -5.30 -0.72
N PRO A 84 -18.66 -6.27 0.05
CA PRO A 84 -18.24 -6.44 1.44
C PRO A 84 -16.71 -6.48 1.55
N ASN A 85 -16.20 -5.73 2.49
CA ASN A 85 -14.76 -5.67 2.76
C ASN A 85 -13.89 -5.27 1.54
N ASN A 86 -14.45 -4.48 0.59
CA ASN A 86 -13.75 -4.04 -0.61
C ASN A 86 -13.28 -5.20 -1.51
N ASN A 87 -14.02 -6.30 -1.55
CA ASN A 87 -13.77 -7.43 -2.45
C ASN A 87 -14.47 -7.20 -3.79
N CYS A 88 -13.77 -6.66 -4.77
CA CYS A 88 -14.35 -6.17 -6.03
C CYS A 88 -15.14 -7.20 -6.87
N ASN A 89 -14.95 -8.48 -6.65
CA ASN A 89 -15.66 -9.53 -7.39
C ASN A 89 -17.16 -9.63 -7.05
N ASP A 90 -17.57 -9.03 -5.93
CA ASP A 90 -18.93 -9.05 -5.43
C ASP A 90 -19.45 -7.62 -5.25
N GLY A 91 -20.76 -7.44 -5.28
CA GLY A 91 -21.38 -6.16 -4.98
C GLY A 91 -21.93 -5.43 -6.19
N SER A 92 -22.64 -4.34 -5.94
CA SER A 92 -23.26 -3.47 -6.95
C SER A 92 -22.41 -2.23 -7.18
N PRO A 93 -22.43 -1.63 -8.37
CA PRO A 93 -21.67 -0.41 -8.65
C PRO A 93 -22.02 0.73 -7.67
N ILE A 94 -21.01 1.38 -7.13
CA ILE A 94 -21.18 2.57 -6.29
C ILE A 94 -21.11 3.86 -7.13
N SER A 95 -21.60 4.97 -6.57
CA SER A 95 -21.47 6.25 -7.22
C SER A 95 -20.00 6.70 -7.30
N ILE A 96 -19.68 7.53 -8.31
CA ILE A 96 -18.36 8.15 -8.48
C ILE A 96 -17.91 8.82 -7.18
N GLY A 97 -18.79 9.62 -6.56
CA GLY A 97 -18.46 10.33 -5.32
C GLY A 97 -18.22 9.39 -4.12
N ALA A 98 -18.87 8.24 -4.07
CA ALA A 98 -18.61 7.24 -3.03
C ALA A 98 -17.22 6.61 -3.18
N ARG A 99 -16.81 6.28 -4.42
CA ARG A 99 -15.47 5.77 -4.70
C ARG A 99 -14.40 6.82 -4.43
N ASP A 100 -14.62 8.09 -4.85
CA ASP A 100 -13.73 9.21 -4.53
C ASP A 100 -13.50 9.36 -3.03
N ALA A 101 -14.58 9.26 -2.25
CA ALA A 101 -14.53 9.32 -0.80
C ALA A 101 -13.72 8.16 -0.20
N ASN A 102 -13.89 6.93 -0.72
CA ASN A 102 -13.12 5.76 -0.29
C ASN A 102 -11.63 5.94 -0.60
N ILE A 103 -11.27 6.34 -1.81
CA ILE A 103 -9.87 6.60 -2.21
C ILE A 103 -9.22 7.62 -1.24
N LYS A 104 -9.84 8.77 -1.04
CA LYS A 104 -9.30 9.82 -0.17
C LYS A 104 -9.22 9.39 1.29
N LYS A 105 -10.27 8.73 1.80
CA LYS A 105 -10.33 8.27 3.19
C LYS A 105 -9.24 7.25 3.49
N TRP A 106 -9.11 6.22 2.66
CA TRP A 106 -8.15 5.15 2.93
C TRP A 106 -6.71 5.60 2.73
N ALA A 107 -6.43 6.43 1.71
CA ALA A 107 -5.13 7.09 1.58
C ALA A 107 -4.77 7.89 2.84
N ALA A 108 -5.68 8.73 3.32
CA ALA A 108 -5.46 9.54 4.52
C ALA A 108 -5.24 8.69 5.79
N GLN A 109 -5.88 7.53 5.89
CA GLN A 109 -5.66 6.60 7.01
C GLN A 109 -4.26 5.96 6.96
N ILE A 110 -3.79 5.59 5.77
CA ILE A 110 -2.43 5.05 5.56
C ILE A 110 -1.39 6.14 5.84
N ASP A 111 -1.62 7.37 5.34
CA ASP A 111 -0.77 8.53 5.61
C ASP A 111 -0.68 8.85 7.11
N ALA A 112 -1.81 8.81 7.82
CA ALA A 112 -1.86 9.03 9.27
C ALA A 112 -1.13 7.94 10.07
N ALA A 113 -0.94 6.75 9.50
CA ALA A 113 -0.09 5.72 10.07
C ALA A 113 1.41 5.96 9.77
N GLY A 114 1.74 6.85 8.85
CA GLY A 114 3.11 7.17 8.43
C GLY A 114 3.71 6.14 7.46
N ILE A 115 2.89 5.43 6.70
CA ILE A 115 3.34 4.40 5.75
C ILE A 115 3.29 4.95 4.33
N PRO A 116 4.39 5.03 3.58
CA PRO A 116 4.37 5.38 2.17
C PRO A 116 3.65 4.29 1.37
N TRP A 117 2.98 4.68 0.27
CA TRP A 117 2.11 3.77 -0.45
C TRP A 117 2.16 3.91 -1.97
N PHE A 118 1.77 2.83 -2.67
CA PHE A 118 1.44 2.79 -4.08
C PHE A 118 0.01 2.29 -4.26
N TYR A 119 -0.70 2.86 -5.23
CA TYR A 119 -2.06 2.46 -5.57
C TYR A 119 -2.03 1.35 -6.63
N TRP A 120 -2.83 0.32 -6.46
CA TRP A 120 -3.00 -0.76 -7.41
C TRP A 120 -4.37 -0.67 -8.10
N GLN A 121 -4.40 -0.27 -9.40
CA GLN A 121 -3.28 0.23 -10.18
C GLN A 121 -3.68 1.45 -11.01
N VAL A 122 -2.69 2.21 -11.46
CA VAL A 122 -2.90 3.33 -12.36
C VAL A 122 -2.66 2.88 -13.80
N LEU A 123 -3.64 3.17 -14.67
CA LEU A 123 -3.55 2.85 -16.09
C LEU A 123 -3.34 4.12 -16.94
N PRO A 124 -2.59 4.02 -18.06
CA PRO A 124 -2.34 5.17 -18.94
C PRO A 124 -3.54 5.56 -19.82
N ASN A 125 -4.60 4.77 -19.81
CA ASN A 125 -5.82 4.93 -20.63
C ASN A 125 -7.04 4.56 -19.81
N PRO A 126 -8.28 4.87 -20.31
CA PRO A 126 -9.49 4.47 -19.62
C PRO A 126 -9.52 2.96 -19.35
N ASP A 127 -9.87 2.59 -18.13
CA ASP A 127 -10.00 1.20 -17.74
C ASP A 127 -11.26 0.58 -18.38
N PRO A 128 -11.11 -0.48 -19.19
CA PRO A 128 -12.26 -1.18 -19.78
C PRO A 128 -12.93 -2.15 -18.81
N HIS A 129 -12.35 -2.39 -17.61
CA HIS A 129 -12.77 -3.43 -16.67
C HIS A 129 -13.14 -2.88 -15.28
N HIS A 130 -13.49 -1.61 -15.18
CA HIS A 130 -13.78 -0.94 -13.91
C HIS A 130 -14.99 -1.50 -13.13
N ASP A 131 -15.45 -2.64 -13.50
CA ASP A 131 -16.56 -3.35 -12.89
C ASP A 131 -16.13 -4.33 -11.79
N TRP A 132 -14.85 -4.76 -11.71
CA TRP A 132 -14.44 -5.79 -10.76
C TRP A 132 -12.98 -5.71 -10.27
N ASN A 133 -12.30 -4.62 -10.51
CA ASN A 133 -10.94 -4.42 -10.00
C ASN A 133 -10.74 -3.02 -9.40
N TYR A 134 -9.51 -2.68 -9.03
CA TYR A 134 -9.17 -1.44 -8.34
C TYR A 134 -8.61 -0.37 -9.26
N GLU A 135 -8.54 -0.61 -10.55
CA GLU A 135 -7.86 0.22 -11.54
C GLU A 135 -8.44 1.64 -11.62
N VAL A 136 -7.54 2.61 -11.83
CA VAL A 136 -7.90 4.01 -12.14
C VAL A 136 -7.09 4.45 -13.34
N GLY A 137 -7.77 4.73 -14.44
CA GLY A 137 -7.15 5.31 -15.62
C GLY A 137 -6.89 6.81 -15.44
N ILE A 138 -5.87 7.35 -16.09
CA ILE A 138 -5.56 8.79 -16.03
C ILE A 138 -6.67 9.69 -16.62
N ASN A 139 -7.59 9.10 -17.39
CA ASN A 139 -8.76 9.77 -17.97
C ASN A 139 -10.07 9.40 -17.28
N ASP A 140 -10.01 8.59 -16.20
CA ASP A 140 -11.19 8.17 -15.46
C ASP A 140 -11.72 9.26 -14.55
N VAL A 141 -13.01 9.18 -14.27
CA VAL A 141 -13.71 10.13 -13.39
C VAL A 141 -13.11 10.18 -11.97
N ASN A 142 -12.53 9.09 -11.48
CA ASN A 142 -11.91 9.03 -10.16
C ASN A 142 -10.42 9.44 -10.14
N TRP A 143 -9.82 9.75 -11.31
CA TRP A 143 -8.41 10.17 -11.37
C TRP A 143 -8.10 11.39 -10.51
N SER A 144 -9.00 12.37 -10.49
CA SER A 144 -8.81 13.58 -9.67
C SER A 144 -8.68 13.24 -8.17
N ALA A 145 -9.53 12.34 -7.68
CA ALA A 145 -9.48 11.91 -6.27
C ALA A 145 -8.17 11.21 -5.92
N LEU A 146 -7.69 10.31 -6.79
CA LEU A 146 -6.42 9.63 -6.58
C LEU A 146 -5.23 10.58 -6.66
N LYS A 147 -5.24 11.52 -7.63
CA LYS A 147 -4.22 12.57 -7.74
C LYS A 147 -4.17 13.46 -6.49
N GLU A 148 -5.33 13.90 -5.98
CA GLU A 148 -5.40 14.68 -4.75
C GLU A 148 -4.88 13.91 -3.53
N ALA A 149 -5.22 12.62 -3.42
CA ALA A 149 -4.69 11.74 -2.38
C ALA A 149 -3.15 11.62 -2.46
N GLY A 150 -2.59 11.42 -3.66
CA GLY A 150 -1.14 11.38 -3.85
C GLY A 150 -0.44 12.69 -3.51
N LEU A 151 -1.04 13.85 -3.85
CA LEU A 151 -0.51 15.15 -3.46
C LEU A 151 -0.58 15.40 -1.95
N ALA A 152 -1.57 14.85 -1.26
CA ALA A 152 -1.67 14.88 0.20
C ALA A 152 -0.60 13.98 0.84
N ALA A 153 -0.41 12.78 0.33
CA ALA A 153 0.62 11.85 0.80
C ALA A 153 2.03 12.44 0.67
N GLY A 154 2.31 13.20 -0.39
CA GLY A 154 3.59 13.91 -0.57
C GLY A 154 3.89 14.99 0.50
N LYS A 155 2.90 15.35 1.32
CA LYS A 155 3.03 16.28 2.45
C LYS A 155 2.90 15.61 3.81
N ALA A 156 2.51 14.34 3.83
CA ALA A 156 2.37 13.57 5.06
C ALA A 156 3.73 13.20 5.65
N GLU A 157 3.80 13.13 6.97
CA GLU A 157 5.00 12.68 7.67
C GLU A 157 5.12 11.16 7.56
N SER A 158 6.22 10.68 6.97
CA SER A 158 6.52 9.25 6.91
C SER A 158 7.23 8.79 8.19
N ALA A 159 6.81 7.65 8.72
CA ALA A 159 7.51 6.97 9.82
C ALA A 159 8.82 6.31 9.38
N PHE A 160 9.06 6.20 8.06
CA PHE A 160 10.20 5.50 7.47
C PHE A 160 10.91 6.40 6.45
N ASP A 161 12.18 6.62 6.64
CA ASP A 161 13.01 7.40 5.71
C ASP A 161 13.47 6.52 4.54
N PHE A 162 13.03 6.88 3.35
CA PHE A 162 13.44 6.30 2.07
C PHE A 162 14.26 7.27 1.22
N SER A 163 14.61 8.45 1.72
CA SER A 163 15.24 9.53 0.96
C SER A 163 16.51 9.11 0.22
N LYS A 164 17.28 8.20 0.82
CA LYS A 164 18.51 7.64 0.21
C LYS A 164 18.25 6.90 -1.11
N TRP A 165 17.03 6.37 -1.31
CA TRP A 165 16.68 5.51 -2.44
C TRP A 165 15.68 6.16 -3.41
N LEU A 166 15.34 7.43 -3.17
CA LEU A 166 14.55 8.23 -4.11
C LEU A 166 15.49 8.90 -5.11
N LEU A 167 15.05 8.92 -6.39
CA LEU A 167 15.78 9.57 -7.49
C LEU A 167 15.63 11.09 -7.46
#